data_38e836ef22aacbe26341f384b106ad06
#
_entry.id   38e836ef22aacbe26341f384b106ad06
#
_cell.length_a   1.000
_cell.length_b   1.000
_cell.length_c   1.000
_cell.angle_alpha   90.00
_cell.angle_beta   90.00
_cell.angle_gamma   90.00
#
_symmetry.space_group_name_H-M   'P 1'
#
loop_
_entity.id
_entity.type
_entity.pdbx_description
1 polymer ?
#
loop_
_entity_poly.entity_id
_entity_poly.type
_entity_poly.pdbx_seq_one_letter_code
_entity_poly.pdbx_strand_id
1 'polypeptide(L)'
;MTSNLIQEILPLPLRFCHRPFLFMVFTLGLTVPGEAVQITGLESPNSFVSDPSGKAYFISNINGEPDARDNNGFITKLNAEGKITDLKFIQGGVADVLLHAPKGMALVGAILYIADLDQLKGFDKTSGKLVVTVSFPSAHTGLSLTDIAAAPGGLLYVSDQAANSIYRINPSANHRVDLLVHDDRLAGPAGIAIHPTTNHLITVSWEKGKILDITPDGQLTELESNGFFTGRFQNLSGVDFDQWGNMYVSDITKGKIWRMTRDHRFQVIAEYLPAPADIGIDRVNNLILVPYHYVHAAEMNGLETPSSAKSKGEKRTLADYGFIPPPPKPEPQGTKK
;
A
#
# COMPACT_ATOMS: atom_id res chain seq x y z
N MET A 1 65.42 -42.74 -3.08
CA MET A 1 64.79 -43.38 -1.92
C MET A 1 63.67 -42.45 -1.46
N THR A 2 62.48 -43.02 -1.37
CA THR A 2 61.22 -42.55 -0.77
C THR A 2 60.52 -41.34 -1.42
N SER A 3 59.64 -41.75 -2.29
CA SER A 3 58.46 -40.96 -2.77
C SER A 3 57.41 -40.72 -1.68
N ASN A 4 56.85 -39.54 -1.59
CA ASN A 4 55.63 -39.37 -0.88
C ASN A 4 54.57 -38.74 -1.85
N LEU A 5 53.59 -39.56 -2.19
CA LEU A 5 52.35 -39.17 -2.86
C LEU A 5 51.49 -38.38 -1.87
N ILE A 6 51.16 -37.16 -2.23
CA ILE A 6 50.03 -36.40 -1.61
C ILE A 6 48.86 -36.51 -2.59
N GLN A 7 47.83 -37.25 -2.21
CA GLN A 7 46.56 -37.31 -2.89
C GLN A 7 45.79 -35.97 -2.65
N GLU A 8 45.58 -35.21 -3.71
CA GLU A 8 44.65 -34.08 -3.71
C GLU A 8 43.20 -34.59 -3.64
N ILE A 9 42.54 -34.26 -2.57
CA ILE A 9 41.08 -34.44 -2.42
C ILE A 9 40.39 -33.26 -3.07
N LEU A 10 39.80 -33.44 -4.24
CA LEU A 10 38.90 -32.49 -4.90
C LEU A 10 37.58 -32.42 -4.14
N PRO A 11 37.07 -31.23 -3.82
CA PRO A 11 35.72 -31.09 -3.28
C PRO A 11 34.67 -31.25 -4.40
N LEU A 12 33.71 -32.13 -4.15
CA LEU A 12 32.53 -32.34 -4.97
C LEU A 12 31.69 -31.04 -5.07
N PRO A 13 31.15 -30.69 -6.24
CA PRO A 13 30.28 -29.54 -6.36
C PRO A 13 28.94 -29.83 -5.70
N LEU A 14 28.58 -28.99 -4.72
CA LEU A 14 27.23 -28.90 -4.14
C LEU A 14 26.26 -28.49 -5.25
N ARG A 15 25.49 -29.46 -5.75
CA ARG A 15 24.33 -29.18 -6.60
C ARG A 15 23.25 -28.49 -5.75
N PHE A 16 23.11 -27.19 -5.87
CA PHE A 16 21.94 -26.48 -5.42
C PHE A 16 20.73 -26.96 -6.24
N CYS A 17 19.92 -27.77 -5.60
CA CYS A 17 18.63 -28.19 -6.14
C CYS A 17 17.69 -26.98 -6.04
N HIS A 18 17.53 -26.21 -7.13
CA HIS A 18 16.49 -25.20 -7.27
C HIS A 18 15.14 -25.92 -7.36
N ARG A 19 14.55 -26.23 -6.22
CA ARG A 19 13.13 -26.51 -6.16
C ARG A 19 12.42 -25.14 -6.13
N PRO A 20 11.50 -24.86 -7.07
CA PRO A 20 10.65 -23.68 -6.94
C PRO A 20 9.81 -23.87 -5.67
N PHE A 21 10.05 -23.03 -4.68
CA PHE A 21 9.15 -22.89 -3.55
C PHE A 21 7.86 -22.29 -4.12
N LEU A 22 6.87 -23.15 -4.33
CA LEU A 22 5.52 -22.75 -4.61
C LEU A 22 4.99 -22.10 -3.31
N PHE A 23 5.14 -20.79 -3.18
CA PHE A 23 4.52 -20.04 -2.12
C PHE A 23 3.00 -20.06 -2.40
N MET A 24 2.32 -20.94 -1.70
CA MET A 24 0.86 -20.96 -1.62
C MET A 24 0.49 -19.78 -0.72
N VAL A 25 0.16 -18.62 -1.35
CA VAL A 25 -0.40 -17.49 -0.64
C VAL A 25 -1.78 -17.90 -0.17
N PHE A 26 -1.91 -18.15 1.14
CA PHE A 26 -3.21 -18.44 1.74
C PHE A 26 -4.00 -17.15 1.82
N THR A 27 -5.03 -17.04 1.01
CA THR A 27 -6.06 -16.02 1.12
C THR A 27 -6.86 -16.27 2.39
N LEU A 28 -6.57 -15.53 3.45
CA LEU A 28 -7.48 -15.46 4.60
C LEU A 28 -8.74 -14.71 4.15
N GLY A 29 -9.79 -15.46 3.94
CA GLY A 29 -10.97 -15.03 3.25
C GLY A 29 -11.70 -13.84 3.87
N LEU A 30 -11.75 -12.78 3.10
CA LEU A 30 -12.95 -11.96 3.01
C LEU A 30 -14.00 -12.86 2.32
N THR A 31 -14.91 -13.44 3.05
CA THR A 31 -15.93 -14.33 2.46
C THR A 31 -17.08 -13.52 1.89
N VAL A 32 -16.87 -13.02 0.68
CA VAL A 32 -17.91 -12.59 -0.25
C VAL A 32 -17.88 -13.59 -1.42
N PRO A 33 -19.01 -13.98 -2.03
CA PRO A 33 -19.02 -14.90 -3.14
C PRO A 33 -18.42 -14.26 -4.39
N GLY A 34 -17.11 -14.38 -4.53
CA GLY A 34 -16.24 -13.98 -5.61
C GLY A 34 -14.85 -14.43 -5.24
N GLU A 35 -14.19 -15.20 -6.10
CA GLU A 35 -12.79 -15.58 -5.88
C GLU A 35 -11.93 -14.32 -5.82
N ALA A 36 -11.01 -14.26 -4.85
CA ALA A 36 -10.00 -13.22 -4.78
C ALA A 36 -9.16 -13.25 -6.05
N VAL A 37 -9.00 -12.10 -6.73
CA VAL A 37 -8.12 -12.00 -7.88
C VAL A 37 -6.71 -11.73 -7.41
N GLN A 38 -5.81 -12.69 -7.65
CA GLN A 38 -4.39 -12.54 -7.35
C GLN A 38 -3.63 -12.02 -8.55
N ILE A 39 -2.79 -11.02 -8.33
CA ILE A 39 -1.91 -10.38 -9.32
C ILE A 39 -0.47 -10.66 -8.91
N THR A 40 0.30 -11.25 -9.80
CA THR A 40 1.71 -11.62 -9.58
C THR A 40 2.61 -11.04 -10.65
N GLY A 41 3.94 -11.12 -10.45
CA GLY A 41 4.92 -10.56 -11.39
C GLY A 41 5.13 -9.06 -11.22
N LEU A 42 4.75 -8.53 -10.07
CA LEU A 42 5.03 -7.16 -9.65
C LEU A 42 6.42 -7.05 -9.00
N GLU A 43 6.88 -5.81 -8.74
CA GLU A 43 8.17 -5.57 -8.08
C GLU A 43 8.02 -4.51 -6.99
N SER A 44 8.00 -4.94 -5.74
CA SER A 44 7.77 -4.08 -4.58
C SER A 44 6.56 -3.15 -4.77
N PRO A 45 5.34 -3.71 -5.03
CA PRO A 45 4.15 -2.89 -5.26
C PRO A 45 3.83 -2.06 -4.02
N ASN A 46 3.47 -0.79 -4.22
CA ASN A 46 3.23 0.15 -3.13
C ASN A 46 1.78 0.63 -3.07
N SER A 47 1.22 1.16 -4.15
CA SER A 47 -0.16 1.67 -4.20
C SER A 47 -0.98 0.95 -5.26
N PHE A 48 -2.27 0.76 -5.00
CA PHE A 48 -3.18 0.08 -5.91
C PHE A 48 -4.50 0.86 -6.00
N VAL A 49 -4.73 1.51 -7.14
CA VAL A 49 -5.89 2.39 -7.34
C VAL A 49 -6.79 1.94 -8.49
N SER A 50 -8.09 2.22 -8.36
CA SER A 50 -9.07 2.02 -9.42
C SER A 50 -9.29 3.30 -10.24
N ASP A 51 -9.49 3.14 -11.54
CA ASP A 51 -10.11 4.20 -12.34
C ASP A 51 -11.55 4.44 -11.84
N PRO A 52 -12.00 5.68 -11.67
CA PRO A 52 -13.36 5.97 -11.21
C PRO A 52 -14.49 5.35 -12.03
N SER A 53 -14.20 4.90 -13.25
CA SER A 53 -15.15 4.12 -14.07
C SER A 53 -15.24 2.64 -13.65
N GLY A 54 -14.36 2.14 -12.79
CA GLY A 54 -14.23 0.73 -12.40
C GLY A 54 -13.81 -0.21 -13.54
N LYS A 55 -13.25 0.33 -14.63
CA LYS A 55 -12.87 -0.46 -15.83
C LYS A 55 -11.38 -0.72 -15.98
N ALA A 56 -10.56 -0.07 -15.17
CA ALA A 56 -9.12 -0.24 -15.17
C ALA A 56 -8.55 0.01 -13.78
N TYR A 57 -7.38 -0.56 -13.55
CA TYR A 57 -6.64 -0.38 -12.29
C TYR A 57 -5.18 -0.11 -12.59
N PHE A 58 -4.51 0.53 -11.64
CA PHE A 58 -3.09 0.84 -11.71
C PHE A 58 -2.39 0.43 -10.42
N ILE A 59 -1.20 -0.16 -10.54
CA ILE A 59 -0.35 -0.53 -9.42
C ILE A 59 0.99 0.15 -9.61
N SER A 60 1.45 0.91 -8.61
CA SER A 60 2.80 1.45 -8.58
C SER A 60 3.78 0.39 -8.08
N ASN A 61 4.93 0.29 -8.75
CA ASN A 61 5.99 -0.65 -8.42
C ASN A 61 7.27 0.15 -8.17
N ILE A 62 7.77 0.12 -6.94
CA ILE A 62 9.00 0.79 -6.55
C ILE A 62 10.20 0.16 -7.27
N ASN A 63 10.22 -1.17 -7.37
CA ASN A 63 11.25 -1.96 -8.05
C ASN A 63 12.66 -1.74 -7.47
N GLY A 64 12.77 -1.73 -6.17
CA GLY A 64 14.03 -1.52 -5.46
C GLY A 64 13.84 -0.87 -4.10
N GLU A 65 14.80 -0.06 -3.71
CA GLU A 65 14.77 0.68 -2.44
C GLU A 65 13.82 1.89 -2.52
N PRO A 66 13.02 2.16 -1.49
CA PRO A 66 11.97 3.18 -1.51
C PRO A 66 12.45 4.63 -1.73
N ASP A 67 13.75 4.89 -1.53
CA ASP A 67 14.34 6.23 -1.65
C ASP A 67 15.42 6.29 -2.74
N ALA A 68 15.60 5.21 -3.51
CA ALA A 68 16.60 5.14 -4.58
C ALA A 68 16.21 6.02 -5.77
N ARG A 69 17.23 6.73 -6.32
CA ARG A 69 17.08 7.52 -7.55
C ARG A 69 17.67 6.77 -8.75
N ASP A 70 17.19 5.55 -8.94
CA ASP A 70 17.72 4.59 -9.92
C ASP A 70 16.94 4.54 -11.23
N ASN A 71 15.80 5.27 -11.28
CA ASN A 71 14.98 5.41 -12.49
C ASN A 71 14.50 4.07 -13.07
N ASN A 72 14.12 3.14 -12.20
CA ASN A 72 13.69 1.79 -12.57
C ASN A 72 12.22 1.49 -12.19
N GLY A 73 11.55 2.41 -11.48
CA GLY A 73 10.16 2.27 -11.07
C GLY A 73 9.22 2.19 -12.26
N PHE A 74 8.05 1.58 -12.05
CA PHE A 74 7.06 1.45 -13.12
C PHE A 74 5.63 1.36 -12.58
N ILE A 75 4.66 1.59 -13.48
CA ILE A 75 3.23 1.44 -13.21
C ILE A 75 2.69 0.28 -14.04
N THR A 76 2.01 -0.63 -13.39
CA THR A 76 1.29 -1.73 -14.02
C THR A 76 -0.17 -1.33 -14.27
N LYS A 77 -0.70 -1.63 -15.45
CA LYS A 77 -2.09 -1.41 -15.81
C LYS A 77 -2.84 -2.73 -15.94
N LEU A 78 -4.07 -2.76 -15.38
CA LEU A 78 -4.94 -3.93 -15.41
C LEU A 78 -6.30 -3.54 -15.98
N ASN A 79 -7.03 -4.55 -16.50
CA ASN A 79 -8.42 -4.39 -16.91
C ASN A 79 -9.39 -4.55 -15.73
N ALA A 80 -10.70 -4.49 -16.01
CA ALA A 80 -11.76 -4.59 -15.00
C ALA A 80 -11.76 -5.93 -14.24
N GLU A 81 -11.28 -6.99 -14.84
CA GLU A 81 -11.19 -8.33 -14.25
C GLU A 81 -9.90 -8.55 -13.44
N GLY A 82 -9.07 -7.51 -13.29
CA GLY A 82 -7.79 -7.58 -12.58
C GLY A 82 -6.66 -8.27 -13.37
N LYS A 83 -6.84 -8.49 -14.66
CA LYS A 83 -5.79 -9.06 -15.53
C LYS A 83 -4.83 -7.96 -15.98
N ILE A 84 -3.53 -8.20 -15.86
CA ILE A 84 -2.50 -7.30 -16.36
C ILE A 84 -2.65 -7.17 -17.89
N THR A 85 -2.87 -5.95 -18.34
CA THR A 85 -2.89 -5.59 -19.77
C THR A 85 -1.56 -5.03 -20.24
N ASP A 86 -0.85 -4.35 -19.35
CA ASP A 86 0.49 -3.83 -19.57
C ASP A 86 1.26 -3.79 -18.23
N LEU A 87 2.26 -4.64 -18.10
CA LEU A 87 3.04 -4.77 -16.86
C LEU A 87 3.84 -3.51 -16.57
N LYS A 88 4.38 -2.86 -17.61
CA LYS A 88 5.20 -1.65 -17.49
C LYS A 88 4.60 -0.51 -18.33
N PHE A 89 3.33 -0.23 -18.10
CA PHE A 89 2.55 0.79 -18.80
C PHE A 89 3.22 2.18 -18.77
N ILE A 90 3.82 2.53 -17.64
CA ILE A 90 4.72 3.67 -17.49
C ILE A 90 5.99 3.12 -16.87
N GLN A 91 7.15 3.40 -17.46
CA GLN A 91 8.42 2.84 -17.00
C GLN A 91 9.50 3.92 -16.95
N GLY A 92 10.19 4.02 -15.83
CA GLY A 92 11.39 4.83 -15.68
C GLY A 92 12.50 4.36 -16.62
N GLY A 93 13.30 5.31 -17.12
CA GLY A 93 14.39 5.04 -18.05
C GLY A 93 13.98 4.74 -19.50
N VAL A 94 12.68 4.83 -19.81
CA VAL A 94 12.15 4.60 -21.16
C VAL A 94 11.52 5.90 -21.67
N ALA A 95 11.78 6.27 -22.92
CA ALA A 95 11.21 7.45 -23.59
C ALA A 95 11.33 8.75 -22.77
N ASP A 96 12.48 8.97 -22.16
CA ASP A 96 12.81 10.15 -21.30
C ASP A 96 11.94 10.28 -20.03
N VAL A 97 11.22 9.22 -19.64
CA VAL A 97 10.50 9.18 -18.38
C VAL A 97 11.48 8.98 -17.23
N LEU A 98 11.47 9.93 -16.29
CA LEU A 98 12.11 9.75 -14.98
C LEU A 98 11.05 9.25 -13.99
N LEU A 99 11.19 8.04 -13.50
CA LEU A 99 10.31 7.45 -12.48
C LEU A 99 11.17 6.54 -11.59
N HIS A 100 11.42 7.00 -10.38
CA HIS A 100 12.37 6.36 -9.47
C HIS A 100 11.72 5.30 -8.59
N ALA A 101 10.95 5.77 -7.62
CA ALA A 101 10.27 4.95 -6.61
C ALA A 101 8.80 5.38 -6.49
N PRO A 102 7.95 5.08 -7.49
CA PRO A 102 6.55 5.51 -7.49
C PRO A 102 5.80 4.89 -6.31
N LYS A 103 5.18 5.75 -5.51
CA LYS A 103 4.41 5.38 -4.32
C LYS A 103 2.92 5.62 -4.58
N GLY A 104 2.26 6.47 -3.78
CA GLY A 104 0.84 6.74 -3.88
C GLY A 104 0.41 7.33 -5.22
N MET A 105 -0.83 7.06 -5.59
CA MET A 105 -1.40 7.48 -6.86
C MET A 105 -2.82 8.00 -6.69
N ALA A 106 -3.21 8.94 -7.56
CA ALA A 106 -4.61 9.37 -7.68
C ALA A 106 -4.98 9.71 -9.12
N LEU A 107 -6.26 9.54 -9.46
CA LEU A 107 -6.79 9.90 -10.77
C LEU A 107 -7.65 11.15 -10.70
N VAL A 108 -7.37 12.11 -11.57
CA VAL A 108 -8.22 13.28 -11.80
C VAL A 108 -8.46 13.42 -13.30
N GLY A 109 -9.67 13.17 -13.73
CA GLY A 109 -10.03 13.18 -15.14
C GLY A 109 -9.27 12.15 -15.96
N ALA A 110 -8.45 12.60 -16.92
CA ALA A 110 -7.63 11.76 -17.76
C ALA A 110 -6.20 11.55 -17.21
N ILE A 111 -5.86 12.18 -16.09
CA ILE A 111 -4.49 12.19 -15.57
C ILE A 111 -4.38 11.26 -14.36
N LEU A 112 -3.38 10.35 -14.43
CA LEU A 112 -2.90 9.56 -13.31
C LEU A 112 -1.73 10.32 -12.68
N TYR A 113 -1.91 10.81 -11.46
CA TYR A 113 -0.89 11.46 -10.67
C TYR A 113 -0.15 10.43 -9.81
N ILE A 114 1.16 10.56 -9.71
CA ILE A 114 2.06 9.61 -9.04
C ILE A 114 3.03 10.40 -8.16
N ALA A 115 3.11 10.06 -6.88
CA ALA A 115 4.15 10.55 -5.99
C ALA A 115 5.44 9.76 -6.26
N ASP A 116 6.51 10.47 -6.63
CA ASP A 116 7.82 9.90 -6.94
C ASP A 116 8.91 10.68 -6.23
N LEU A 117 9.32 10.19 -5.09
CA LEU A 117 10.31 10.81 -4.19
C LEU A 117 9.93 12.24 -3.77
N ASP A 118 10.43 13.24 -4.49
CA ASP A 118 10.26 14.67 -4.22
C ASP A 118 9.45 15.40 -5.29
N GLN A 119 8.83 14.66 -6.22
CA GLN A 119 8.03 15.20 -7.30
C GLN A 119 6.68 14.51 -7.42
N LEU A 120 5.68 15.27 -7.86
CA LEU A 120 4.43 14.72 -8.33
C LEU A 120 4.47 14.68 -9.86
N LYS A 121 4.18 13.53 -10.44
CA LYS A 121 4.18 13.35 -11.91
C LYS A 121 2.78 12.99 -12.37
N GLY A 122 2.29 13.65 -13.41
CA GLY A 122 1.00 13.38 -14.02
C GLY A 122 1.17 12.77 -15.40
N PHE A 123 0.54 11.62 -15.63
CA PHE A 123 0.56 10.90 -16.89
C PHE A 123 -0.86 10.75 -17.45
N ASP A 124 -1.01 10.80 -18.76
CA ASP A 124 -2.26 10.42 -19.40
C ASP A 124 -2.54 8.93 -19.15
N LYS A 125 -3.65 8.63 -18.47
CA LYS A 125 -4.03 7.27 -18.03
C LYS A 125 -4.30 6.28 -19.16
N THR A 126 -4.44 6.77 -20.39
CA THR A 126 -4.70 5.94 -21.58
C THR A 126 -3.42 5.59 -22.31
N SER A 127 -2.59 6.59 -22.56
CA SER A 127 -1.37 6.45 -23.37
C SER A 127 -0.09 6.26 -22.55
N GLY A 128 -0.11 6.54 -21.24
CA GLY A 128 1.08 6.51 -20.37
C GLY A 128 2.06 7.67 -20.62
N LYS A 129 1.69 8.67 -21.42
CA LYS A 129 2.56 9.81 -21.71
C LYS A 129 2.61 10.78 -20.54
N LEU A 130 3.82 11.26 -20.21
CA LEU A 130 4.02 12.32 -19.22
C LEU A 130 3.33 13.61 -19.70
N VAL A 131 2.52 14.20 -18.83
CA VAL A 131 1.77 15.44 -19.06
C VAL A 131 2.35 16.58 -18.24
N VAL A 132 2.71 16.31 -16.99
CA VAL A 132 3.16 17.32 -16.05
C VAL A 132 4.11 16.73 -15.02
N THR A 133 5.09 17.54 -14.62
CA THR A 133 5.93 17.32 -13.44
C THR A 133 5.76 18.52 -12.52
N VAL A 134 5.37 18.27 -11.27
CA VAL A 134 5.15 19.29 -10.25
C VAL A 134 6.26 19.18 -9.22
N SER A 135 6.99 20.29 -9.04
CA SER A 135 8.01 20.41 -8.00
C SER A 135 7.41 21.11 -6.78
N PHE A 136 7.86 20.73 -5.61
CA PHE A 136 7.41 21.31 -4.36
C PHE A 136 8.32 22.45 -3.92
N PRO A 137 7.80 23.46 -3.21
CA PRO A 137 8.62 24.53 -2.68
C PRO A 137 9.72 23.95 -1.76
N SER A 138 10.96 24.34 -1.96
CA SER A 138 12.10 23.82 -1.22
C SER A 138 12.22 24.41 0.20
N ALA A 139 11.13 24.44 0.95
CA ALA A 139 11.17 24.89 2.34
C ALA A 139 11.88 23.89 3.27
N HIS A 140 11.96 22.64 2.85
CA HIS A 140 12.57 21.54 3.63
C HIS A 140 13.49 20.71 2.73
N THR A 141 14.68 20.40 3.21
CA THR A 141 15.58 19.42 2.59
C THR A 141 15.08 18.03 2.88
N GLY A 142 14.94 17.18 1.86
CA GLY A 142 14.63 15.77 2.03
C GLY A 142 13.12 15.45 1.98
N LEU A 143 12.40 15.97 0.98
CA LEU A 143 11.02 15.54 0.70
C LEU A 143 10.94 14.02 0.47
N SER A 144 9.93 13.39 1.04
CA SER A 144 9.55 12.00 0.79
C SER A 144 8.03 11.93 0.61
N LEU A 145 7.60 12.23 -0.62
CA LEU A 145 6.19 12.18 -0.98
C LEU A 145 5.72 10.72 -0.94
N THR A 146 4.62 10.47 -0.27
CA THR A 146 4.19 9.10 0.04
C THR A 146 2.87 8.77 -0.61
N ASP A 147 1.82 9.58 -0.44
CA ASP A 147 0.50 9.26 -0.97
C ASP A 147 -0.24 10.49 -1.48
N ILE A 148 -1.29 10.25 -2.29
CA ILE A 148 -2.08 11.28 -2.96
C ILE A 148 -3.57 11.00 -2.78
N ALA A 149 -4.32 11.97 -2.29
CA ALA A 149 -5.78 11.95 -2.32
C ALA A 149 -6.33 12.99 -3.31
N ALA A 150 -7.30 12.57 -4.11
CA ALA A 150 -8.05 13.48 -5.00
C ALA A 150 -9.38 13.86 -4.36
N ALA A 151 -9.59 15.16 -4.12
CA ALA A 151 -10.85 15.66 -3.60
C ALA A 151 -11.89 15.91 -4.70
N PRO A 152 -13.17 15.96 -4.35
CA PRO A 152 -14.21 16.49 -5.24
C PRO A 152 -13.80 17.88 -5.77
N GLY A 153 -13.95 18.10 -7.07
CA GLY A 153 -13.49 19.34 -7.73
C GLY A 153 -12.06 19.30 -8.24
N GLY A 154 -11.32 18.19 -8.03
CA GLY A 154 -10.03 17.93 -8.66
C GLY A 154 -8.81 18.51 -7.93
N LEU A 155 -8.98 19.03 -6.71
CA LEU A 155 -7.84 19.33 -5.85
C LEU A 155 -7.12 18.03 -5.46
N LEU A 156 -5.79 18.09 -5.37
CA LEU A 156 -4.97 17.00 -4.87
C LEU A 156 -4.38 17.37 -3.53
N TYR A 157 -4.25 16.38 -2.66
CA TYR A 157 -3.49 16.47 -1.44
C TYR A 157 -2.37 15.44 -1.49
N VAL A 158 -1.18 15.80 -1.00
CA VAL A 158 0.00 14.93 -1.04
C VAL A 158 0.65 14.91 0.33
N SER A 159 0.88 13.72 0.87
CA SER A 159 1.62 13.55 2.12
C SER A 159 3.12 13.55 1.87
N ASP A 160 3.85 14.22 2.76
CA ASP A 160 5.30 14.21 2.85
C ASP A 160 5.71 13.62 4.19
N GLN A 161 6.12 12.37 4.16
CA GLN A 161 6.45 11.59 5.35
C GLN A 161 7.66 12.15 6.09
N ALA A 162 8.69 12.58 5.36
CA ALA A 162 9.92 13.05 5.97
C ALA A 162 9.78 14.44 6.60
N ALA A 163 8.94 15.29 6.03
CA ALA A 163 8.77 16.67 6.50
C ALA A 163 7.55 16.87 7.41
N ASN A 164 6.84 15.81 7.84
CA ASN A 164 5.61 15.95 8.61
C ASN A 164 4.65 17.00 8.01
N SER A 165 4.40 16.88 6.70
CA SER A 165 3.66 17.90 5.96
C SER A 165 2.60 17.29 5.05
N ILE A 166 1.55 18.07 4.80
CA ILE A 166 0.57 17.79 3.74
C ILE A 166 0.53 19.03 2.83
N TYR A 167 0.65 18.79 1.54
CA TYR A 167 0.51 19.82 0.52
C TYR A 167 -0.84 19.71 -0.17
N ARG A 168 -1.37 20.85 -0.59
CA ARG A 168 -2.54 20.97 -1.46
C ARG A 168 -2.11 21.48 -2.83
N ILE A 169 -2.53 20.77 -3.89
CA ILE A 169 -2.20 21.11 -5.26
C ILE A 169 -3.47 21.40 -6.03
N ASN A 170 -3.46 22.48 -6.80
CA ASN A 170 -4.59 22.86 -7.64
C ASN A 170 -4.23 22.68 -9.14
N PRO A 171 -4.64 21.55 -9.77
CA PRO A 171 -4.37 21.31 -11.18
C PRO A 171 -4.95 22.39 -12.10
N SER A 172 -6.13 22.96 -11.77
CA SER A 172 -6.77 24.01 -12.57
C SER A 172 -6.05 25.36 -12.47
N ALA A 173 -5.17 25.54 -11.46
CA ALA A 173 -4.35 26.74 -11.29
C ALA A 173 -2.86 26.44 -11.62
N ASN A 174 -2.62 25.80 -12.76
CA ASN A 174 -1.30 25.42 -13.21
C ASN A 174 -0.50 24.59 -12.16
N HIS A 175 -1.17 23.66 -11.48
CA HIS A 175 -0.61 22.83 -10.43
C HIS A 175 0.05 23.62 -9.29
N ARG A 176 -0.53 24.77 -8.92
CA ARG A 176 -0.03 25.54 -7.77
C ARG A 176 -0.02 24.67 -6.53
N VAL A 177 1.13 24.66 -5.86
CA VAL A 177 1.38 23.90 -4.62
C VAL A 177 1.31 24.87 -3.45
N ASP A 178 0.44 24.58 -2.49
CA ASP A 178 0.31 25.29 -1.21
C ASP A 178 0.62 24.30 -0.06
N LEU A 179 1.38 24.72 0.94
CA LEU A 179 1.49 23.95 2.19
C LEU A 179 0.16 24.06 2.94
N LEU A 180 -0.49 22.91 3.18
CA LEU A 180 -1.75 22.90 3.94
C LEU A 180 -1.48 22.84 5.44
N VAL A 181 -0.62 21.91 5.86
CA VAL A 181 -0.25 21.73 7.26
C VAL A 181 1.17 21.20 7.36
N HIS A 182 1.91 21.69 8.36
CA HIS A 182 3.18 21.17 8.82
C HIS A 182 3.11 21.07 10.34
N ASP A 183 3.15 19.84 10.86
CA ASP A 183 2.95 19.60 12.29
C ASP A 183 3.57 18.24 12.69
N ASP A 184 4.39 18.24 13.74
CA ASP A 184 5.03 17.00 14.24
C ASP A 184 4.03 15.96 14.75
N ARG A 185 2.80 16.36 15.06
CA ARG A 185 1.72 15.41 15.41
C ARG A 185 1.36 14.47 14.28
N LEU A 186 1.64 14.83 13.01
CA LEU A 186 1.48 13.97 11.84
C LEU A 186 2.34 12.71 11.94
N ALA A 187 3.54 12.83 12.52
CA ALA A 187 4.44 11.74 12.85
C ALA A 187 4.65 10.76 11.67
N GLY A 188 5.17 11.27 10.58
CA GLY A 188 5.37 10.55 9.32
C GLY A 188 4.04 10.24 8.61
N PRO A 189 3.33 11.24 8.06
CA PRO A 189 2.08 11.02 7.35
C PRO A 189 2.33 10.13 6.12
N ALA A 190 1.63 9.00 6.06
CA ALA A 190 1.71 8.01 4.99
C ALA A 190 0.46 8.09 4.11
N GLY A 191 -0.43 7.13 4.20
CA GLY A 191 -1.69 7.12 3.45
C GLY A 191 -2.58 8.32 3.76
N ILE A 192 -3.25 8.82 2.74
CA ILE A 192 -4.22 9.92 2.87
C ILE A 192 -5.48 9.64 2.05
N ALA A 193 -6.65 10.00 2.57
CA ALA A 193 -7.92 9.87 1.86
C ALA A 193 -8.87 11.01 2.20
N ILE A 194 -9.80 11.29 1.29
CA ILE A 194 -10.88 12.25 1.55
C ILE A 194 -12.05 11.54 2.23
N HIS A 195 -12.45 12.04 3.39
CA HIS A 195 -13.63 11.55 4.08
C HIS A 195 -14.90 11.86 3.25
N PRO A 196 -15.71 10.84 2.89
CA PRO A 196 -16.75 11.00 1.86
C PRO A 196 -17.91 11.93 2.25
N THR A 197 -18.07 12.23 3.54
CA THR A 197 -19.19 13.06 4.03
C THR A 197 -18.73 14.46 4.43
N THR A 198 -17.58 14.58 5.10
CA THR A 198 -17.09 15.86 5.62
C THR A 198 -16.19 16.60 4.65
N ASN A 199 -15.64 15.91 3.64
CA ASN A 199 -14.56 16.37 2.77
C ASN A 199 -13.28 16.75 3.54
N HIS A 200 -13.14 16.34 4.79
CA HIS A 200 -11.88 16.42 5.51
C HIS A 200 -10.87 15.43 4.94
N LEU A 201 -9.63 15.72 5.13
CA LEU A 201 -8.54 14.81 4.80
C LEU A 201 -8.26 13.92 6.00
N ILE A 202 -8.26 12.63 5.80
CA ILE A 202 -7.81 11.65 6.80
C ILE A 202 -6.41 11.19 6.42
N THR A 203 -5.50 11.19 7.38
CA THR A 203 -4.15 10.64 7.20
C THR A 203 -3.81 9.64 8.30
N VAL A 204 -2.93 8.71 7.96
CA VAL A 204 -2.41 7.72 8.89
C VAL A 204 -0.90 7.96 9.11
N SER A 205 -0.46 7.73 10.35
CA SER A 205 0.92 7.95 10.76
C SER A 205 1.74 6.66 10.68
N TRP A 206 2.85 6.73 9.97
CA TRP A 206 3.83 5.66 9.91
C TRP A 206 4.56 5.44 11.24
N GLU A 207 4.99 6.52 11.90
CA GLU A 207 5.88 6.41 13.07
C GLU A 207 5.14 6.09 14.37
N LYS A 208 3.90 6.56 14.52
CA LYS A 208 3.17 6.51 15.79
C LYS A 208 1.86 5.71 15.75
N GLY A 209 1.47 5.21 14.56
CA GLY A 209 0.22 4.47 14.41
C GLY A 209 -1.00 5.31 14.83
N LYS A 210 -1.08 6.54 14.33
CA LYS A 210 -2.20 7.46 14.56
C LYS A 210 -3.09 7.55 13.33
N ILE A 211 -4.33 7.93 13.55
CA ILE A 211 -5.27 8.33 12.51
C ILE A 211 -5.70 9.77 12.83
N LEU A 212 -5.51 10.64 11.88
CA LEU A 212 -5.68 12.08 12.05
C LEU A 212 -6.69 12.62 11.03
N ASP A 213 -7.53 13.56 11.48
CA ASP A 213 -8.46 14.32 10.66
C ASP A 213 -7.91 15.74 10.45
N ILE A 214 -7.91 16.19 9.22
CA ILE A 214 -7.43 17.52 8.84
C ILE A 214 -8.53 18.23 8.06
N THR A 215 -8.98 19.36 8.59
CA THR A 215 -9.97 20.18 7.91
C THR A 215 -9.41 20.83 6.64
N PRO A 216 -10.24 21.30 5.70
CA PRO A 216 -9.77 21.97 4.48
C PRO A 216 -8.91 23.23 4.71
N ASP A 217 -8.98 23.83 5.89
CA ASP A 217 -8.16 24.96 6.33
C ASP A 217 -6.92 24.55 7.14
N GLY A 218 -6.67 23.22 7.30
CA GLY A 218 -5.45 22.68 7.90
C GLY A 218 -5.50 22.47 9.42
N GLN A 219 -6.69 22.54 10.05
CA GLN A 219 -6.83 22.21 11.47
C GLN A 219 -6.72 20.69 11.68
N LEU A 220 -5.85 20.27 12.58
CA LEU A 220 -5.52 18.87 12.81
C LEU A 220 -6.12 18.35 14.11
N THR A 221 -6.85 17.24 14.01
CA THR A 221 -7.45 16.52 15.15
C THR A 221 -7.05 15.05 15.11
N GLU A 222 -6.66 14.50 16.26
CA GLU A 222 -6.36 13.07 16.40
C GLU A 222 -7.67 12.30 16.59
N LEU A 223 -8.01 11.42 15.66
CA LEU A 223 -9.20 10.57 15.72
C LEU A 223 -8.93 9.31 16.55
N GLU A 224 -7.76 8.71 16.37
CA GLU A 224 -7.38 7.47 17.03
C GLU A 224 -5.86 7.39 17.16
N SER A 225 -5.39 6.81 18.27
CA SER A 225 -3.98 6.55 18.53
C SER A 225 -3.77 5.30 19.38
N ASN A 226 -2.53 4.89 19.50
CA ASN A 226 -2.16 3.85 20.43
C ASN A 226 -2.28 4.35 21.88
N GLY A 227 -3.08 3.67 22.70
CA GLY A 227 -3.10 3.91 24.13
C GLY A 227 -1.77 3.49 24.79
N PHE A 228 -1.51 4.01 26.00
CA PHE A 228 -0.26 3.75 26.73
C PHE A 228 0.07 2.25 26.91
N PHE A 229 -0.95 1.39 26.99
CA PHE A 229 -0.81 -0.06 27.15
C PHE A 229 -1.26 -0.87 25.94
N THR A 230 -1.72 -0.24 24.87
CA THR A 230 -2.30 -0.94 23.70
C THR A 230 -1.61 -0.48 22.42
N GLY A 231 -0.62 -1.25 21.96
CA GLY A 231 -0.05 -1.09 20.64
C GLY A 231 -0.98 -1.66 19.55
N ARG A 232 -2.18 -1.05 19.34
CA ARG A 232 -3.13 -1.50 18.32
C ARG A 232 -2.51 -1.41 16.94
N PHE A 233 -1.91 -0.28 16.62
CA PHE A 233 -1.32 0.03 15.33
C PHE A 233 0.21 0.10 15.43
N GLN A 234 0.90 -0.13 14.30
CA GLN A 234 2.35 0.04 14.24
C GLN A 234 2.73 0.99 13.10
N ASN A 235 2.98 0.49 11.91
CA ASN A 235 3.30 1.32 10.75
C ASN A 235 2.08 1.33 9.82
N LEU A 236 1.20 2.30 10.02
CA LEU A 236 0.04 2.48 9.15
C LEU A 236 0.50 3.01 7.80
N SER A 237 0.06 2.36 6.72
CA SER A 237 0.53 2.65 5.36
C SER A 237 -0.56 3.30 4.51
N GLY A 238 -1.67 2.62 4.27
CA GLY A 238 -2.76 3.09 3.44
C GLY A 238 -4.03 3.37 4.22
N VAL A 239 -4.86 4.27 3.72
CA VAL A 239 -6.21 4.55 4.21
C VAL A 239 -7.13 4.86 3.05
N ASP A 240 -8.34 4.27 3.04
CA ASP A 240 -9.39 4.64 2.09
C ASP A 240 -10.78 4.34 2.67
N PHE A 241 -11.83 4.80 2.00
CA PHE A 241 -13.21 4.69 2.43
C PHE A 241 -14.05 3.92 1.42
N ASP A 242 -14.98 3.11 1.91
CA ASP A 242 -16.01 2.53 1.06
C ASP A 242 -17.17 3.54 0.79
N GLN A 243 -18.08 3.13 -0.07
CA GLN A 243 -19.27 3.92 -0.43
C GLN A 243 -20.24 4.12 0.72
N TRP A 244 -20.13 3.38 1.80
CA TRP A 244 -20.96 3.54 3.01
C TRP A 244 -20.27 4.38 4.08
N GLY A 245 -19.02 4.82 3.84
CA GLY A 245 -18.23 5.64 4.75
C GLY A 245 -17.56 4.85 5.87
N ASN A 246 -17.35 3.54 5.71
CA ASN A 246 -16.42 2.82 6.55
C ASN A 246 -15.00 3.11 6.10
N MET A 247 -14.10 3.35 7.05
CA MET A 247 -12.68 3.57 6.80
C MET A 247 -11.93 2.24 6.86
N TYR A 248 -11.01 2.05 5.93
CA TYR A 248 -10.09 0.91 5.88
C TYR A 248 -8.67 1.42 6.03
N VAL A 249 -7.87 0.71 6.85
CA VAL A 249 -6.49 1.10 7.15
C VAL A 249 -5.60 -0.13 7.11
N SER A 250 -4.50 -0.07 6.37
CA SER A 250 -3.47 -1.10 6.36
C SER A 250 -2.38 -0.83 7.37
N ASP A 251 -1.93 -1.88 8.04
CA ASP A 251 -0.77 -1.89 8.93
C ASP A 251 0.27 -2.85 8.34
N ILE A 252 1.27 -2.29 7.69
CA ILE A 252 2.25 -3.06 6.90
C ILE A 252 3.07 -3.99 7.79
N THR A 253 3.43 -3.54 8.99
CA THR A 253 4.29 -4.31 9.90
C THR A 253 3.51 -5.39 10.63
N LYS A 254 2.27 -5.11 11.05
CA LYS A 254 1.42 -6.12 11.68
C LYS A 254 0.76 -7.06 10.68
N GLY A 255 0.86 -6.79 9.39
CA GLY A 255 0.22 -7.58 8.35
C GLY A 255 -1.31 -7.60 8.52
N LYS A 256 -1.93 -6.45 8.77
CA LYS A 256 -3.36 -6.35 9.06
C LYS A 256 -4.05 -5.29 8.23
N ILE A 257 -5.33 -5.54 7.96
CA ILE A 257 -6.25 -4.51 7.50
C ILE A 257 -7.34 -4.34 8.56
N TRP A 258 -7.53 -3.10 8.96
CA TRP A 258 -8.54 -2.68 9.90
C TRP A 258 -9.70 -2.02 9.16
N ARG A 259 -10.92 -2.25 9.61
CA ARG A 259 -12.09 -1.47 9.23
C ARG A 259 -12.60 -0.70 10.45
N MET A 260 -12.76 0.61 10.31
CA MET A 260 -13.50 1.42 11.26
C MET A 260 -14.89 1.69 10.69
N THR A 261 -15.92 1.27 11.42
CA THR A 261 -17.31 1.52 11.05
C THR A 261 -17.71 2.95 11.40
N ARG A 262 -18.83 3.46 10.86
CA ARG A 262 -19.34 4.82 11.13
C ARG A 262 -19.57 5.12 12.61
N ASP A 263 -19.82 4.12 13.42
CA ASP A 263 -19.95 4.22 14.88
C ASP A 263 -18.60 4.06 15.62
N HIS A 264 -17.50 4.34 14.93
CA HIS A 264 -16.13 4.36 15.43
C HIS A 264 -15.64 3.05 16.06
N ARG A 265 -16.16 1.91 15.58
CA ARG A 265 -15.68 0.59 16.03
C ARG A 265 -14.66 0.01 15.07
N PHE A 266 -13.49 -0.33 15.60
CA PHE A 266 -12.45 -1.00 14.83
C PHE A 266 -12.64 -2.52 14.81
N GLN A 267 -12.48 -3.11 13.64
CA GLN A 267 -12.49 -4.55 13.40
C GLN A 267 -11.29 -4.93 12.55
N VAL A 268 -10.60 -6.01 12.88
CA VAL A 268 -9.64 -6.64 11.97
C VAL A 268 -10.45 -7.39 10.93
N ILE A 269 -10.28 -7.04 9.66
CA ILE A 269 -10.97 -7.72 8.55
C ILE A 269 -10.04 -8.69 7.81
N ALA A 270 -8.72 -8.47 7.90
CA ALA A 270 -7.72 -9.39 7.40
C ALA A 270 -6.47 -9.31 8.27
N GLU A 271 -5.76 -10.44 8.44
CA GLU A 271 -4.52 -10.52 9.20
C GLU A 271 -3.59 -11.59 8.64
N TYR A 272 -2.33 -11.57 9.08
CA TYR A 272 -1.24 -12.40 8.54
C TYR A 272 -0.90 -12.09 7.08
N LEU A 273 -1.18 -10.87 6.64
CA LEU A 273 -0.90 -10.41 5.28
C LEU A 273 0.59 -10.08 5.13
N PRO A 274 1.20 -10.40 3.97
CA PRO A 274 2.62 -10.17 3.74
C PRO A 274 2.91 -8.71 3.39
N ALA A 275 2.91 -7.81 4.39
CA ALA A 275 3.16 -6.38 4.24
C ALA A 275 2.16 -5.66 3.33
N PRO A 276 0.87 -5.54 3.74
CA PRO A 276 -0.12 -4.76 3.00
C PRO A 276 0.28 -3.28 3.00
N ALA A 277 0.56 -2.73 1.82
CA ALA A 277 1.02 -1.36 1.67
C ALA A 277 -0.17 -0.40 1.49
N ASP A 278 -0.09 0.56 0.56
CA ASP A 278 -1.14 1.55 0.35
C ASP A 278 -2.34 0.94 -0.39
N ILE A 279 -3.42 0.74 0.35
CA ILE A 279 -4.65 0.11 -0.13
C ILE A 279 -5.57 1.11 -0.83
N GLY A 280 -6.31 0.64 -1.83
CA GLY A 280 -7.38 1.39 -2.47
C GLY A 280 -8.74 0.71 -2.35
N ILE A 281 -9.81 1.47 -2.52
CA ILE A 281 -11.18 0.97 -2.57
C ILE A 281 -11.80 1.29 -3.93
N ASP A 282 -12.19 0.25 -4.65
CA ASP A 282 -13.07 0.40 -5.81
C ASP A 282 -14.52 0.44 -5.34
N ARG A 283 -15.06 1.64 -5.28
CA ARG A 283 -16.44 1.90 -4.83
C ARG A 283 -17.49 1.46 -5.85
N VAL A 284 -17.11 1.32 -7.12
CA VAL A 284 -18.01 0.90 -8.20
C VAL A 284 -18.26 -0.61 -8.13
N ASN A 285 -17.19 -1.38 -8.02
CA ASN A 285 -17.23 -2.83 -7.99
C ASN A 285 -17.22 -3.41 -6.56
N ASN A 286 -17.17 -2.56 -5.55
CA ASN A 286 -17.14 -2.93 -4.13
C ASN A 286 -15.98 -3.85 -3.78
N LEU A 287 -14.77 -3.43 -4.15
CA LEU A 287 -13.54 -4.20 -3.95
C LEU A 287 -12.56 -3.42 -3.06
N ILE A 288 -11.79 -4.17 -2.26
CA ILE A 288 -10.56 -3.67 -1.67
C ILE A 288 -9.37 -4.15 -2.50
N LEU A 289 -8.45 -3.25 -2.75
CA LEU A 289 -7.26 -3.41 -3.58
C LEU A 289 -6.05 -3.41 -2.66
N VAL A 290 -5.33 -4.51 -2.57
CA VAL A 290 -4.27 -4.68 -1.57
C VAL A 290 -2.95 -5.04 -2.26
N PRO A 291 -1.98 -4.11 -2.32
CA PRO A 291 -0.62 -4.43 -2.74
C PRO A 291 0.17 -5.04 -1.59
N TYR A 292 0.95 -6.07 -1.86
CA TYR A 292 1.81 -6.78 -0.91
C TYR A 292 3.27 -6.52 -1.22
N HIS A 293 3.86 -5.58 -0.51
CA HIS A 293 5.18 -5.03 -0.81
C HIS A 293 6.29 -6.09 -0.89
N TYR A 294 6.36 -6.99 0.09
CA TYR A 294 7.49 -7.94 0.20
C TYR A 294 7.34 -9.22 -0.62
N VAL A 295 6.16 -9.53 -1.12
CA VAL A 295 5.94 -10.77 -1.90
C VAL A 295 5.67 -10.49 -3.37
N HIS A 296 5.85 -9.25 -3.81
CA HIS A 296 5.76 -8.85 -5.21
C HIS A 296 4.42 -9.22 -5.86
N ALA A 297 3.35 -9.08 -5.11
CA ALA A 297 1.99 -9.45 -5.49
C ALA A 297 0.96 -8.41 -5.06
N ALA A 298 -0.26 -8.53 -5.56
CA ALA A 298 -1.41 -7.77 -5.10
C ALA A 298 -2.67 -8.63 -5.16
N GLU A 299 -3.73 -8.18 -4.48
CA GLU A 299 -5.04 -8.83 -4.49
C GLU A 299 -6.18 -7.83 -4.66
N MET A 300 -7.24 -8.30 -5.31
CA MET A 300 -8.54 -7.64 -5.35
C MET A 300 -9.54 -8.53 -4.64
N ASN A 301 -10.16 -8.04 -3.58
CA ASN A 301 -11.09 -8.80 -2.76
C ASN A 301 -12.42 -8.06 -2.63
N GLY A 302 -13.55 -8.79 -2.64
CA GLY A 302 -14.86 -8.21 -2.40
C GLY A 302 -15.02 -7.68 -0.99
N LEU A 303 -15.64 -6.51 -0.83
CA LEU A 303 -16.01 -5.96 0.46
C LEU A 303 -17.36 -6.49 0.94
N GLU A 304 -17.49 -6.75 2.24
CA GLU A 304 -18.76 -7.12 2.82
C GLU A 304 -19.77 -5.96 2.75
N THR A 305 -20.96 -6.25 2.22
CA THR A 305 -22.05 -5.27 2.26
C THR A 305 -22.67 -5.19 3.68
N PRO A 306 -23.25 -4.07 4.11
CA PRO A 306 -23.87 -3.95 5.43
C PRO A 306 -24.95 -4.99 5.73
N SER A 307 -25.60 -5.55 4.70
CA SER A 307 -26.60 -6.61 4.83
C SER A 307 -25.98 -7.99 5.10
N SER A 308 -24.78 -8.25 4.62
CA SER A 308 -24.07 -9.52 4.83
C SER A 308 -23.44 -9.62 6.22
N ALA A 309 -23.12 -8.49 6.84
CA ALA A 309 -22.54 -8.44 8.19
C ALA A 309 -23.50 -8.89 9.32
N LYS A 310 -24.81 -8.86 9.09
CA LYS A 310 -25.80 -9.28 10.10
C LYS A 310 -25.92 -10.79 10.32
N SER A 311 -25.37 -11.61 9.42
CA SER A 311 -25.52 -13.08 9.48
C SER A 311 -24.33 -13.81 10.13
N LYS A 312 -23.25 -13.12 10.53
CA LYS A 312 -22.02 -13.75 11.01
C LYS A 312 -21.67 -13.35 12.45
N GLY A 313 -22.41 -13.87 13.41
CA GLY A 313 -22.06 -13.83 14.84
C GLY A 313 -21.09 -14.92 15.30
N GLU A 314 -20.54 -15.75 14.41
CA GLU A 314 -19.60 -16.81 14.78
C GLU A 314 -18.15 -16.34 14.63
N LYS A 315 -17.44 -16.38 15.76
CA LYS A 315 -15.97 -16.25 15.76
C LYS A 315 -15.38 -17.48 15.08
N ARG A 316 -14.83 -17.31 13.89
CA ARG A 316 -14.06 -18.35 13.23
C ARG A 316 -12.67 -18.45 13.83
N THR A 317 -12.19 -19.68 14.01
CA THR A 317 -10.85 -19.99 14.50
C THR A 317 -9.92 -20.24 13.31
N LEU A 318 -8.60 -20.19 13.54
CA LEU A 318 -7.59 -20.50 12.51
C LEU A 318 -7.78 -21.92 11.91
N ALA A 319 -8.35 -22.86 12.70
CA ALA A 319 -8.65 -24.21 12.22
C ALA A 319 -9.74 -24.22 11.13
N ASP A 320 -10.69 -23.28 11.16
CA ASP A 320 -11.76 -23.15 10.17
C ASP A 320 -11.23 -22.71 8.78
N TYR A 321 -9.97 -22.28 8.73
CA TYR A 321 -9.27 -21.86 7.52
C TYR A 321 -8.19 -22.86 7.07
N GLY A 322 -8.19 -24.08 7.65
CA GLY A 322 -7.23 -25.12 7.29
C GLY A 322 -5.80 -24.88 7.78
N PHE A 323 -5.60 -23.95 8.70
CA PHE A 323 -4.29 -23.69 9.29
C PHE A 323 -3.96 -24.81 10.30
N ILE A 324 -2.99 -25.67 9.96
CA ILE A 324 -2.38 -26.61 10.87
C ILE A 324 -1.16 -25.89 11.46
N PRO A 325 -1.18 -25.52 12.78
CA PRO A 325 -0.02 -24.90 13.39
C PRO A 325 1.19 -25.83 13.31
N PRO A 326 2.41 -25.29 13.12
CA PRO A 326 3.61 -26.11 13.15
C PRO A 326 3.69 -26.83 14.51
N PRO A 327 4.22 -28.07 14.56
CA PRO A 327 4.36 -28.80 15.80
C PRO A 327 5.17 -27.99 16.82
N PRO A 328 4.82 -28.04 18.11
CA PRO A 328 5.55 -27.32 19.15
C PRO A 328 7.03 -27.73 19.10
N LYS A 329 7.92 -26.76 19.27
CA LYS A 329 9.36 -27.03 19.35
C LYS A 329 9.59 -28.01 20.51
N PRO A 330 10.43 -29.06 20.33
CA PRO A 330 10.74 -29.98 21.42
C PRO A 330 11.37 -29.20 22.58
N GLU A 331 10.87 -29.45 23.78
CA GLU A 331 11.45 -28.90 25.00
C GLU A 331 12.92 -29.29 25.11
N PRO A 332 13.81 -28.39 25.54
CA PRO A 332 15.21 -28.73 25.76
C PRO A 332 15.28 -29.81 26.82
N GLN A 333 15.79 -30.98 26.46
CA GLN A 333 16.03 -32.06 27.41
C GLN A 333 16.97 -31.55 28.48
N GLY A 334 16.44 -31.42 29.70
CA GLY A 334 17.25 -31.06 30.87
C GLY A 334 18.35 -32.08 31.10
N THR A 335 19.59 -31.63 31.05
CA THR A 335 20.75 -32.38 31.51
C THR A 335 20.59 -32.67 32.99
N LYS A 336 20.25 -33.90 33.35
CA LYS A 336 20.39 -34.38 34.71
C LYS A 336 21.88 -34.37 35.08
N LYS A 337 22.20 -33.60 36.11
CA LYS A 337 23.43 -33.72 36.87
C LYS A 337 23.31 -34.89 37.86
#